data_1daab4714b42ff2473df900f559e4014
#
_entry.id   1daab4714b42ff2473df900f559e4014
#
_cell.length_a   1.000
_cell.length_b   1.000
_cell.length_c   1.000
_cell.angle_alpha   90.00
_cell.angle_beta   90.00
_cell.angle_gamma   90.00
#
_symmetry.space_group_name_H-M   'P 1'
#
loop_
_entity.id
_entity.type
_entity.pdbx_description
1 polymer ?
#
loop_
_entity_poly.entity_id
_entity_poly.type
_entity_poly.pdbx_seq_one_letter_code
_entity_poly.pdbx_strand_id
1 'polypeptide(L)'
;MNNFEYVRATAIPDALRAVADQAGSRFLAGGTTMVDLMKCGVEVPAALIDITRLPGLDTIEAGPARVRIGALSRMSDVADHPIIRKEFPVLSESLWRGASAQLRNMATIGGNLMQRTRCSYFREPAVYGACNKRDPGSGCAALEGVNRGHAVLGTSPSCIATNPGDFAVALVAFDAAVYVENGKPQRPVPIDDFFLLPGDTPDVEHPLTSGELIVAVEIPTSAALRRSHYLKVRDRESYEFAAASAAVGLELEADGRTVRDVRIALGGIATKPWRARAVEAALVGRTFD
;
A
#
# COMPACT_ATOMS: atom_id res chain seq x y z
N MET A 1 6.16 -5.67 24.17
CA MET A 1 6.49 -6.55 23.03
C MET A 1 6.76 -7.94 23.59
N ASN A 2 6.08 -8.97 23.07
CA ASN A 2 6.22 -10.34 23.52
C ASN A 2 7.48 -10.99 22.93
N ASN A 3 7.92 -12.13 23.49
CA ASN A 3 9.01 -12.90 22.93
C ASN A 3 8.55 -13.54 21.60
N PHE A 4 9.46 -13.66 20.66
CA PHE A 4 9.24 -14.29 19.34
C PHE A 4 10.53 -14.99 18.90
N GLU A 5 10.40 -15.97 18.04
CA GLU A 5 11.54 -16.58 17.36
C GLU A 5 11.95 -15.71 16.15
N TYR A 6 13.24 -15.74 15.83
CA TYR A 6 13.78 -15.03 14.67
C TYR A 6 14.52 -16.00 13.75
N VAL A 7 14.03 -16.07 12.50
CA VAL A 7 14.59 -16.91 11.45
C VAL A 7 14.97 -16.02 10.28
N ARG A 8 16.21 -16.17 9.78
CA ARG A 8 16.65 -15.48 8.58
C ARG A 8 16.63 -16.41 7.39
N ALA A 9 15.80 -16.11 6.39
CA ALA A 9 15.75 -16.87 5.15
C ALA A 9 16.76 -16.31 4.13
N THR A 10 17.34 -17.21 3.33
CA THR A 10 18.31 -16.88 2.26
C THR A 10 17.79 -17.26 0.88
N ALA A 11 16.67 -17.97 0.81
CA ALA A 11 15.97 -18.31 -0.42
C ALA A 11 14.45 -18.25 -0.21
N ILE A 12 13.69 -17.97 -1.27
CA ILE A 12 12.22 -17.90 -1.21
C ILE A 12 11.61 -19.19 -0.69
N PRO A 13 12.00 -20.40 -1.17
CA PRO A 13 11.43 -21.64 -0.66
C PRO A 13 11.64 -21.84 0.85
N ASP A 14 12.77 -21.36 1.41
CA ASP A 14 13.04 -21.45 2.85
C ASP A 14 12.15 -20.51 3.64
N ALA A 15 11.93 -19.28 3.13
CA ALA A 15 11.02 -18.32 3.75
C ALA A 15 9.57 -18.83 3.78
N LEU A 16 9.09 -19.38 2.66
CA LEU A 16 7.75 -19.95 2.55
C LEU A 16 7.56 -21.14 3.49
N ARG A 17 8.54 -22.04 3.57
CA ARG A 17 8.52 -23.18 4.47
C ARG A 17 8.50 -22.74 5.93
N ALA A 18 9.40 -21.84 6.32
CA ALA A 18 9.49 -21.36 7.69
C ALA A 18 8.18 -20.70 8.17
N VAL A 19 7.47 -19.97 7.27
CA VAL A 19 6.17 -19.38 7.61
C VAL A 19 5.06 -20.42 7.69
N ALA A 20 5.14 -21.49 6.89
CA ALA A 20 4.14 -22.57 6.90
C ALA A 20 4.29 -23.52 8.10
N ASP A 21 5.53 -23.77 8.53
CA ASP A 21 5.86 -24.73 9.62
C ASP A 21 5.45 -24.19 10.99
N GLN A 22 5.30 -22.85 11.15
CA GLN A 22 5.00 -22.26 12.43
C GLN A 22 3.78 -21.33 12.35
N ALA A 23 2.68 -21.76 12.95
CA ALA A 23 1.47 -20.95 13.04
C ALA A 23 1.74 -19.61 13.76
N GLY A 24 1.16 -18.52 13.26
CA GLY A 24 1.36 -17.18 13.84
C GLY A 24 2.68 -16.51 13.46
N SER A 25 3.51 -17.11 12.59
CA SER A 25 4.69 -16.46 12.04
C SER A 25 4.33 -15.36 11.04
N ARG A 26 5.24 -14.41 10.84
CA ARG A 26 5.10 -13.28 9.91
C ARG A 26 6.40 -13.03 9.17
N PHE A 27 6.31 -12.60 7.92
CA PHE A 27 7.48 -12.09 7.19
C PHE A 27 7.93 -10.75 7.77
N LEU A 28 9.23 -10.55 7.87
CA LEU A 28 9.87 -9.31 8.29
C LEU A 28 10.75 -8.78 7.15
N ALA A 29 10.34 -7.66 6.55
CA ALA A 29 11.16 -6.89 5.62
C ALA A 29 11.82 -5.70 6.36
N GLY A 30 11.61 -4.46 5.94
CA GLY A 30 12.17 -3.28 6.61
C GLY A 30 11.72 -3.02 8.05
N GLY A 31 10.72 -3.74 8.54
CA GLY A 31 10.28 -3.73 9.94
C GLY A 31 9.49 -2.49 10.38
N THR A 32 9.40 -1.45 9.55
CA THR A 32 8.81 -0.15 9.93
C THR A 32 7.32 -0.20 10.28
N THR A 33 6.59 -1.20 9.81
CA THR A 33 5.21 -1.48 10.21
C THR A 33 5.15 -2.58 11.27
N MET A 34 5.80 -3.71 11.03
CA MET A 34 5.72 -4.87 11.93
C MET A 34 6.19 -4.55 13.34
N VAL A 35 7.37 -3.95 13.49
CA VAL A 35 7.93 -3.60 14.81
C VAL A 35 7.06 -2.56 15.52
N ASP A 36 6.49 -1.61 14.79
CA ASP A 36 5.58 -0.60 15.32
C ASP A 36 4.28 -1.25 15.85
N LEU A 37 3.65 -2.15 15.10
CA LEU A 37 2.45 -2.88 15.54
C LEU A 37 2.73 -3.83 16.72
N MET A 38 3.92 -4.42 16.77
CA MET A 38 4.35 -5.23 17.93
C MET A 38 4.53 -4.37 19.20
N LYS A 39 5.06 -3.15 19.07
CA LYS A 39 5.17 -2.18 20.19
C LYS A 39 3.80 -1.73 20.68
N CYS A 40 2.85 -1.56 19.79
CA CYS A 40 1.46 -1.22 20.14
C CYS A 40 0.70 -2.43 20.72
N GLY A 41 1.23 -3.64 20.65
CA GLY A 41 0.53 -4.87 21.07
C GLY A 41 -0.59 -5.32 20.12
N VAL A 42 -0.60 -4.80 18.89
CA VAL A 42 -1.58 -5.18 17.84
C VAL A 42 -1.15 -6.48 17.13
N GLU A 43 0.14 -6.60 16.83
CA GLU A 43 0.71 -7.83 16.27
C GLU A 43 1.56 -8.53 17.34
N VAL A 44 1.32 -9.84 17.48
CA VAL A 44 2.01 -10.72 18.43
C VAL A 44 2.47 -11.97 17.69
N PRO A 45 3.46 -11.85 16.78
CA PRO A 45 3.93 -12.99 16.01
C PRO A 45 4.66 -14.00 16.90
N ALA A 46 4.44 -15.30 16.64
CA ALA A 46 5.21 -16.37 17.26
C ALA A 46 6.65 -16.40 16.74
N ALA A 47 6.83 -16.11 15.43
CA ALA A 47 8.12 -15.97 14.81
C ALA A 47 8.15 -14.86 13.76
N LEU A 48 9.31 -14.25 13.57
CA LEU A 48 9.62 -13.33 12.48
C LEU A 48 10.58 -14.00 11.49
N ILE A 49 10.13 -14.13 10.25
CA ILE A 49 10.92 -14.67 9.14
C ILE A 49 11.53 -13.50 8.37
N ASP A 50 12.77 -13.19 8.63
CA ASP A 50 13.51 -12.10 7.98
C ASP A 50 13.78 -12.46 6.51
N ILE A 51 13.18 -11.69 5.61
CA ILE A 51 13.28 -11.83 4.16
C ILE A 51 14.18 -10.78 3.51
N THR A 52 14.87 -9.95 4.28
CA THR A 52 15.66 -8.81 3.77
C THR A 52 16.84 -9.22 2.89
N ARG A 53 17.23 -10.51 2.91
CA ARG A 53 18.34 -11.06 2.12
C ARG A 53 17.92 -12.00 1.00
N LEU A 54 16.65 -12.05 0.67
CA LEU A 54 16.18 -12.84 -0.47
C LEU A 54 16.71 -12.22 -1.77
N PRO A 55 17.40 -12.99 -2.61
CA PRO A 55 18.02 -12.45 -3.82
C PRO A 55 16.97 -12.06 -4.88
N GLY A 56 17.25 -10.99 -5.64
CA GLY A 56 16.46 -10.59 -6.80
C GLY A 56 15.12 -9.88 -6.48
N LEU A 57 14.81 -9.67 -5.21
CA LEU A 57 13.58 -8.98 -4.80
C LEU A 57 13.78 -7.46 -4.56
N ASP A 58 14.96 -6.94 -4.81
CA ASP A 58 15.32 -5.51 -4.67
C ASP A 58 15.63 -4.82 -6.01
N THR A 59 15.28 -5.47 -7.12
CA THR A 59 15.53 -4.96 -8.47
C THR A 59 14.46 -3.95 -8.90
N ILE A 60 14.88 -2.93 -9.69
CA ILE A 60 14.01 -1.93 -10.30
C ILE A 60 14.23 -1.97 -11.81
N GLU A 61 13.21 -2.37 -12.55
CA GLU A 61 13.21 -2.43 -14.01
C GLU A 61 12.22 -1.39 -14.55
N ALA A 62 12.73 -0.27 -15.05
CA ALA A 62 11.91 0.77 -15.65
C ALA A 62 12.09 0.78 -17.17
N GLY A 63 11.11 0.22 -17.88
CA GLY A 63 11.13 0.05 -19.32
C GLY A 63 10.00 0.77 -20.06
N PRO A 64 9.99 0.72 -21.40
CA PRO A 64 9.00 1.43 -22.20
C PRO A 64 7.58 0.85 -22.06
N ALA A 65 7.43 -0.44 -21.76
CA ALA A 65 6.15 -1.12 -21.64
C ALA A 65 5.65 -1.21 -20.19
N ARG A 66 6.57 -1.29 -19.23
CA ARG A 66 6.24 -1.48 -17.81
C ARG A 66 7.35 -0.98 -16.90
N VAL A 67 6.96 -0.67 -15.68
CA VAL A 67 7.87 -0.51 -14.53
C VAL A 67 7.63 -1.71 -13.60
N ARG A 68 8.68 -2.50 -13.32
CA ARG A 68 8.63 -3.60 -12.36
C ARG A 68 9.56 -3.29 -11.19
N ILE A 69 9.03 -3.37 -9.98
CA ILE A 69 9.73 -3.01 -8.75
C ILE A 69 9.68 -4.23 -7.83
N GLY A 70 10.82 -4.75 -7.45
CA GLY A 70 10.94 -5.84 -6.49
C GLY A 70 10.41 -5.46 -5.11
N ALA A 71 9.78 -6.40 -4.42
CA ALA A 71 9.11 -6.15 -3.15
C ALA A 71 10.05 -5.69 -2.03
N LEU A 72 11.34 -6.00 -2.11
CA LEU A 72 12.37 -5.59 -1.15
C LEU A 72 13.10 -4.29 -1.55
N SER A 73 12.81 -3.71 -2.72
CA SER A 73 13.31 -2.38 -3.06
C SER A 73 12.87 -1.39 -2.00
N ARG A 74 13.79 -0.53 -1.53
CA ARG A 74 13.46 0.48 -0.53
C ARG A 74 12.66 1.61 -1.14
N MET A 75 11.79 2.22 -0.35
CA MET A 75 11.01 3.38 -0.80
C MET A 75 11.90 4.51 -1.31
N SER A 76 13.04 4.79 -0.64
CA SER A 76 14.03 5.79 -1.07
C SER A 76 14.62 5.46 -2.43
N ASP A 77 15.04 4.22 -2.65
CA ASP A 77 15.73 3.79 -3.86
C ASP A 77 14.80 3.89 -5.08
N VAL A 78 13.51 3.53 -4.89
CA VAL A 78 12.49 3.69 -5.93
C VAL A 78 12.17 5.15 -6.20
N ALA A 79 12.01 5.96 -5.14
CA ALA A 79 11.70 7.39 -5.25
C ALA A 79 12.81 8.18 -5.97
N ASP A 80 14.07 7.80 -5.75
CA ASP A 80 15.25 8.45 -6.33
C ASP A 80 15.72 7.83 -7.63
N HIS A 81 15.11 6.72 -8.07
CA HIS A 81 15.53 6.04 -9.29
C HIS A 81 15.41 6.99 -10.50
N PRO A 82 16.50 7.25 -11.27
CA PRO A 82 16.55 8.31 -12.26
C PRO A 82 15.43 8.25 -13.30
N ILE A 83 15.11 7.05 -13.80
CA ILE A 83 14.06 6.85 -14.80
C ILE A 83 12.68 7.06 -14.16
N ILE A 84 12.43 6.49 -12.97
CA ILE A 84 11.14 6.65 -12.28
C ILE A 84 10.87 8.12 -11.99
N ARG A 85 11.85 8.82 -11.45
CA ARG A 85 11.74 10.23 -11.11
C ARG A 85 11.45 11.11 -12.33
N LYS A 86 12.09 10.80 -13.46
CA LYS A 86 11.96 11.58 -14.69
C LYS A 86 10.71 11.22 -15.50
N GLU A 87 10.46 9.92 -15.68
CA GLU A 87 9.46 9.43 -16.64
C GLU A 87 8.11 9.07 -15.98
N PHE A 88 8.08 8.87 -14.65
CA PHE A 88 6.90 8.40 -13.91
C PHE A 88 6.74 9.16 -12.59
N PRO A 89 6.59 10.50 -12.65
CA PRO A 89 6.72 11.37 -11.47
C PRO A 89 5.76 11.02 -10.33
N VAL A 90 4.53 10.60 -10.61
CA VAL A 90 3.58 10.20 -9.57
C VAL A 90 4.10 9.08 -8.66
N LEU A 91 4.87 8.13 -9.20
CA LEU A 91 5.46 7.03 -8.43
C LEU A 91 6.53 7.54 -7.46
N SER A 92 7.42 8.40 -7.95
CA SER A 92 8.46 9.05 -7.13
C SER A 92 7.84 9.96 -6.07
N GLU A 93 6.93 10.85 -6.46
CA GLU A 93 6.32 11.85 -5.60
C GLU A 93 5.50 11.23 -4.47
N SER A 94 4.71 10.17 -4.75
CA SER A 94 3.92 9.47 -3.73
C SER A 94 4.81 8.83 -2.67
N LEU A 95 5.97 8.27 -3.05
CA LEU A 95 6.94 7.73 -2.12
C LEU A 95 7.65 8.83 -1.33
N TRP A 96 8.06 9.92 -1.99
CA TRP A 96 8.70 11.07 -1.35
C TRP A 96 7.80 11.75 -0.30
N ARG A 97 6.51 11.82 -0.55
CA ARG A 97 5.53 12.39 0.38
C ARG A 97 5.11 11.43 1.49
N GLY A 98 5.48 10.14 1.38
CA GLY A 98 5.25 9.12 2.42
C GLY A 98 6.32 9.14 3.50
N ALA A 99 5.94 8.84 4.73
CA ALA A 99 6.82 8.62 5.89
C ALA A 99 7.85 9.76 6.16
N SER A 100 8.95 9.46 6.82
CA SER A 100 10.16 10.29 6.95
C SER A 100 11.29 9.73 6.09
N ALA A 101 12.36 10.50 5.87
CA ALA A 101 13.54 10.04 5.15
C ALA A 101 14.13 8.76 5.76
N GLN A 102 14.24 8.72 7.10
CA GLN A 102 14.76 7.56 7.83
C GLN A 102 13.90 6.32 7.61
N LEU A 103 12.57 6.47 7.67
CA LEU A 103 11.65 5.35 7.42
C LEU A 103 11.72 4.87 5.97
N ARG A 104 11.79 5.78 4.99
CA ARG A 104 11.91 5.40 3.56
C ARG A 104 13.18 4.62 3.26
N ASN A 105 14.28 4.88 3.99
CA ASN A 105 15.53 4.15 3.85
C ASN A 105 15.47 2.70 4.39
N MET A 106 14.43 2.37 5.14
CA MET A 106 14.20 1.03 5.71
C MET A 106 12.98 0.33 5.12
N ALA A 107 11.90 1.08 4.90
CA ALA A 107 10.64 0.54 4.40
C ALA A 107 10.79 0.03 2.96
N THR A 108 10.30 -1.16 2.71
CA THR A 108 10.30 -1.80 1.39
C THR A 108 8.96 -1.64 0.69
N ILE A 109 8.94 -1.78 -0.63
CA ILE A 109 7.71 -1.64 -1.44
C ILE A 109 6.66 -2.66 -1.01
N GLY A 110 7.01 -3.94 -0.87
CA GLY A 110 6.06 -4.96 -0.39
C GLY A 110 5.56 -4.66 1.03
N GLY A 111 6.47 -4.28 1.94
CA GLY A 111 6.11 -3.86 3.30
C GLY A 111 5.23 -2.61 3.34
N ASN A 112 5.41 -1.67 2.41
CA ASN A 112 4.57 -0.48 2.29
C ASN A 112 3.13 -0.83 1.90
N LEU A 113 2.93 -1.80 0.99
CA LEU A 113 1.58 -2.27 0.64
C LEU A 113 0.87 -2.97 1.80
N MET A 114 1.63 -3.64 2.66
CA MET A 114 1.13 -4.35 3.84
C MET A 114 0.97 -3.47 5.08
N GLN A 115 1.12 -2.14 4.95
CA GLN A 115 0.90 -1.25 6.07
C GLN A 115 -0.57 -1.24 6.48
N ARG A 116 -0.83 -1.23 7.78
CA ARG A 116 -2.18 -1.21 8.35
C ARG A 116 -2.61 0.20 8.75
N THR A 117 -3.90 0.36 8.97
CA THR A 117 -4.52 1.65 9.33
C THR A 117 -3.82 2.37 10.50
N ARG A 118 -4.00 3.69 10.56
CA ARG A 118 -3.56 4.56 11.67
C ARG A 118 -4.68 4.94 12.62
N CYS A 119 -5.83 4.26 12.52
CA CYS A 119 -6.95 4.40 13.45
C CYS A 119 -6.46 4.14 14.89
N SER A 120 -6.66 5.10 15.79
CA SER A 120 -6.25 4.99 17.21
C SER A 120 -6.99 3.84 17.93
N TYR A 121 -8.25 3.64 17.60
CA TYR A 121 -9.06 2.52 18.13
C TYR A 121 -8.50 1.15 17.76
N PHE A 122 -7.83 1.03 16.62
CA PHE A 122 -7.11 -0.17 16.22
C PHE A 122 -5.74 -0.28 16.92
N ARG A 123 -5.03 0.84 17.09
CA ARG A 123 -3.62 0.87 17.50
C ARG A 123 -3.41 0.92 19.01
N GLU A 124 -4.44 1.19 19.78
CA GLU A 124 -4.38 1.33 21.23
C GLU A 124 -5.26 0.28 21.93
N PRO A 125 -4.90 -1.04 21.83
CA PRO A 125 -5.72 -2.12 22.37
C PRO A 125 -5.91 -2.03 23.90
N ALA A 126 -4.98 -1.42 24.61
CA ALA A 126 -5.10 -1.22 26.07
C ALA A 126 -6.19 -0.20 26.45
N VAL A 127 -6.56 0.70 25.53
CA VAL A 127 -7.59 1.74 25.75
C VAL A 127 -8.91 1.36 25.11
N TYR A 128 -8.86 0.80 23.89
CA TYR A 128 -10.04 0.50 23.09
C TYR A 128 -10.16 -1.00 22.81
N GLY A 129 -11.07 -1.68 23.53
CA GLY A 129 -11.34 -3.10 23.36
C GLY A 129 -12.05 -3.41 22.03
N ALA A 130 -13.06 -2.60 21.67
CA ALA A 130 -13.91 -2.86 20.51
C ALA A 130 -13.26 -2.40 19.19
N CYS A 131 -12.73 -3.36 18.41
CA CYS A 131 -12.21 -3.13 17.07
C CYS A 131 -12.28 -4.40 16.22
N ASN A 132 -13.28 -4.51 15.34
CA ASN A 132 -13.48 -5.66 14.44
C ASN A 132 -12.27 -5.98 13.54
N LYS A 133 -11.44 -4.96 13.23
CA LYS A 133 -10.21 -5.15 12.44
C LYS A 133 -9.11 -5.87 13.23
N ARG A 134 -9.13 -5.79 14.54
CA ARG A 134 -8.16 -6.43 15.44
C ARG A 134 -8.73 -7.71 16.05
N ASP A 135 -9.99 -7.66 16.48
CA ASP A 135 -10.70 -8.74 17.14
C ASP A 135 -12.11 -8.83 16.53
N PRO A 136 -12.30 -9.73 15.53
CA PRO A 136 -13.57 -9.85 14.81
C PRO A 136 -14.76 -10.12 15.74
N GLY A 137 -15.84 -9.35 15.56
CA GLY A 137 -17.04 -9.44 16.38
C GLY A 137 -17.04 -8.57 17.65
N SER A 138 -15.93 -7.90 17.99
CA SER A 138 -15.85 -7.03 19.15
C SER A 138 -16.49 -5.64 18.97
N GLY A 139 -16.89 -5.29 17.74
CA GLY A 139 -17.46 -3.99 17.41
C GLY A 139 -16.43 -2.98 16.88
N CYS A 140 -16.88 -1.73 16.69
CA CYS A 140 -16.03 -0.64 16.20
C CYS A 140 -16.26 0.63 17.05
N ALA A 141 -15.36 0.88 17.99
CA ALA A 141 -15.44 2.06 18.88
C ALA A 141 -15.30 3.40 18.13
N ALA A 142 -14.81 3.40 16.89
CA ALA A 142 -14.69 4.60 16.09
C ALA A 142 -16.02 5.15 15.59
N LEU A 143 -17.05 4.32 15.43
CA LEU A 143 -18.35 4.74 14.91
C LEU A 143 -19.00 5.82 15.78
N GLU A 144 -18.98 5.63 17.10
CA GLU A 144 -19.56 6.54 18.07
C GLU A 144 -18.50 7.45 18.75
N GLY A 145 -17.23 7.30 18.33
CA GLY A 145 -16.10 7.99 18.90
C GLY A 145 -15.64 9.22 18.11
N VAL A 146 -14.41 9.67 18.37
CA VAL A 146 -13.76 10.74 17.59
C VAL A 146 -13.32 10.17 16.25
N ASN A 147 -14.07 10.48 15.19
CA ASN A 147 -13.89 9.87 13.86
C ASN A 147 -13.68 10.86 12.72
N ARG A 148 -13.40 12.13 13.00
CA ARG A 148 -13.19 13.17 11.97
C ARG A 148 -12.11 12.80 10.94
N GLY A 149 -11.08 12.05 11.34
CA GLY A 149 -10.00 11.58 10.46
C GLY A 149 -10.23 10.20 9.86
N HIS A 150 -11.47 9.67 9.90
CA HIS A 150 -11.80 8.37 9.35
C HIS A 150 -12.36 8.47 7.92
N ALA A 151 -12.55 7.32 7.29
CA ALA A 151 -12.98 7.22 5.91
C ALA A 151 -14.42 7.72 5.70
N VAL A 152 -14.65 8.37 4.55
CA VAL A 152 -15.98 8.76 4.06
C VAL A 152 -16.42 7.91 2.87
N LEU A 153 -15.50 7.15 2.26
CA LEU A 153 -15.78 6.23 1.15
C LEU A 153 -15.40 4.79 1.52
N GLY A 154 -16.17 3.84 1.04
CA GLY A 154 -15.91 2.41 1.21
C GLY A 154 -16.04 1.91 2.65
N THR A 155 -16.75 2.63 3.50
CA THR A 155 -17.01 2.26 4.90
C THR A 155 -18.06 1.15 5.01
N SER A 156 -18.10 0.49 6.18
CA SER A 156 -19.16 -0.45 6.54
C SER A 156 -19.59 -0.25 7.99
N PRO A 157 -20.71 -0.87 8.42
CA PRO A 157 -21.09 -0.90 9.83
C PRO A 157 -20.03 -1.53 10.74
N SER A 158 -19.11 -2.32 10.17
CA SER A 158 -18.04 -3.01 10.91
C SER A 158 -16.75 -2.22 11.01
N CYS A 159 -16.46 -1.27 10.10
CA CYS A 159 -15.21 -0.50 10.11
C CYS A 159 -15.26 0.75 9.22
N ILE A 160 -14.72 1.86 9.73
CA ILE A 160 -14.57 3.14 9.02
C ILE A 160 -13.09 3.60 8.91
N ALA A 161 -12.14 2.71 9.18
CA ALA A 161 -10.71 3.08 9.19
C ALA A 161 -10.19 3.40 7.79
N THR A 162 -9.40 4.48 7.66
CA THR A 162 -8.75 4.87 6.41
C THR A 162 -7.55 3.99 6.07
N ASN A 163 -7.31 3.78 4.78
CA ASN A 163 -6.04 3.27 4.28
C ASN A 163 -5.02 4.42 4.24
N PRO A 164 -3.81 4.26 4.81
CA PRO A 164 -2.83 5.34 4.95
C PRO A 164 -1.80 5.40 3.81
N GLY A 165 -1.89 4.53 2.80
CA GLY A 165 -0.84 4.29 1.82
C GLY A 165 -0.80 5.33 0.69
N ASP A 166 0.24 6.17 0.63
CA ASP A 166 0.45 7.13 -0.46
C ASP A 166 0.79 6.42 -1.79
N PHE A 167 1.77 5.50 -1.77
CA PHE A 167 2.19 4.76 -2.97
C PHE A 167 1.08 3.89 -3.54
N ALA A 168 0.28 3.28 -2.68
CA ALA A 168 -0.86 2.47 -3.08
C ALA A 168 -1.88 3.26 -3.91
N VAL A 169 -2.07 4.57 -3.62
CA VAL A 169 -2.92 5.46 -4.41
C VAL A 169 -2.38 5.64 -5.84
N ALA A 170 -1.07 5.84 -5.98
CA ALA A 170 -0.43 5.92 -7.28
C ALA A 170 -0.57 4.61 -8.07
N LEU A 171 -0.41 3.47 -7.41
CA LEU A 171 -0.56 2.15 -8.04
C LEU A 171 -1.99 1.92 -8.54
N VAL A 172 -3.01 2.28 -7.75
CA VAL A 172 -4.42 2.15 -8.14
C VAL A 172 -4.77 3.07 -9.31
N ALA A 173 -4.22 4.28 -9.37
CA ALA A 173 -4.43 5.17 -10.51
C ALA A 173 -3.98 4.55 -11.85
N PHE A 174 -2.93 3.72 -11.83
CA PHE A 174 -2.30 3.20 -13.04
C PHE A 174 -2.40 1.68 -13.21
N ASP A 175 -3.46 1.08 -12.64
CA ASP A 175 -3.84 -0.32 -12.85
C ASP A 175 -2.67 -1.30 -12.62
N ALA A 176 -1.88 -1.08 -11.56
CA ALA A 176 -0.76 -1.93 -11.20
C ALA A 176 -1.20 -3.36 -10.82
N ALA A 177 -0.25 -4.29 -10.84
CA ALA A 177 -0.44 -5.65 -10.32
C ALA A 177 0.61 -5.96 -9.25
N VAL A 178 0.19 -6.62 -8.19
CA VAL A 178 1.04 -7.17 -7.13
C VAL A 178 1.34 -8.62 -7.48
N TYR A 179 2.61 -8.98 -7.61
CA TYR A 179 3.02 -10.36 -7.87
C TYR A 179 3.30 -11.08 -6.56
N VAL A 180 2.66 -12.21 -6.40
CA VAL A 180 2.79 -13.06 -5.21
C VAL A 180 3.31 -14.44 -5.57
N GLU A 181 4.01 -15.07 -4.63
CA GLU A 181 4.59 -16.41 -4.75
C GLU A 181 4.29 -17.24 -3.52
N ASN A 182 3.97 -18.52 -3.72
CA ASN A 182 3.68 -19.49 -2.66
C ASN A 182 4.27 -20.87 -2.96
N GLY A 183 5.42 -20.92 -3.65
CA GLY A 183 6.06 -22.16 -4.14
C GLY A 183 5.52 -22.65 -5.49
N LYS A 184 4.57 -21.91 -6.09
CA LYS A 184 4.07 -22.08 -7.47
C LYS A 184 4.53 -20.92 -8.34
N PRO A 185 4.36 -20.96 -9.68
CA PRO A 185 4.63 -19.80 -10.52
C PRO A 185 3.98 -18.51 -10.00
N GLN A 186 4.69 -17.39 -10.10
CA GLN A 186 4.21 -16.09 -9.63
C GLN A 186 2.84 -15.74 -10.22
N ARG A 187 1.94 -15.30 -9.35
CA ARG A 187 0.56 -14.93 -9.68
C ARG A 187 0.39 -13.41 -9.57
N PRO A 188 -0.06 -12.71 -10.63
CA PRO A 188 -0.45 -11.32 -10.52
C PRO A 188 -1.79 -11.20 -9.79
N VAL A 189 -1.89 -10.23 -8.89
CA VAL A 189 -3.13 -9.77 -8.26
C VAL A 189 -3.33 -8.33 -8.70
N PRO A 190 -4.38 -8.01 -9.47
CA PRO A 190 -4.68 -6.63 -9.81
C PRO A 190 -4.78 -5.76 -8.54
N ILE A 191 -4.27 -4.55 -8.60
CA ILE A 191 -4.21 -3.68 -7.41
C ILE A 191 -5.61 -3.32 -6.88
N ASP A 192 -6.63 -3.25 -7.74
CA ASP A 192 -8.02 -3.01 -7.35
C ASP A 192 -8.59 -4.15 -6.49
N ASP A 193 -8.10 -5.39 -6.72
CA ASP A 193 -8.48 -6.60 -5.99
C ASP A 193 -7.57 -6.87 -4.78
N PHE A 194 -6.41 -6.19 -4.72
CA PHE A 194 -5.43 -6.38 -3.64
C PHE A 194 -5.89 -5.76 -2.32
N PHE A 195 -6.53 -4.60 -2.36
CA PHE A 195 -7.08 -3.95 -1.16
C PHE A 195 -8.57 -4.24 -1.05
N LEU A 196 -8.97 -4.95 -0.01
CA LEU A 196 -10.36 -5.32 0.22
C LEU A 196 -11.13 -4.23 0.97
N LEU A 197 -12.40 -4.07 0.62
CA LEU A 197 -13.33 -3.28 1.42
C LEU A 197 -13.62 -4.02 2.74
N PRO A 198 -13.86 -3.29 3.85
CA PRO A 198 -14.06 -3.91 5.15
C PRO A 198 -15.28 -4.83 5.22
N GLY A 199 -16.38 -4.51 4.53
CA GLY A 199 -17.60 -5.33 4.60
C GLY A 199 -17.91 -5.79 6.03
N ASP A 200 -18.15 -7.10 6.18
CA ASP A 200 -18.35 -7.74 7.47
C ASP A 200 -17.07 -8.36 8.06
N THR A 201 -15.96 -8.34 7.31
CA THR A 201 -14.66 -8.94 7.66
C THR A 201 -13.51 -7.94 7.58
N PRO A 202 -13.51 -6.86 8.37
CA PRO A 202 -12.49 -5.80 8.26
C PRO A 202 -11.09 -6.22 8.69
N ASP A 203 -10.92 -7.36 9.34
CA ASP A 203 -9.65 -8.01 9.67
C ASP A 203 -8.94 -8.58 8.43
N VAL A 204 -9.69 -8.91 7.38
CA VAL A 204 -9.17 -9.39 6.08
C VAL A 204 -8.95 -8.18 5.17
N GLU A 205 -7.73 -7.66 5.14
CA GLU A 205 -7.38 -6.44 4.38
C GLU A 205 -6.88 -6.73 2.97
N HIS A 206 -6.44 -7.98 2.70
CA HIS A 206 -5.85 -8.43 1.44
C HIS A 206 -6.30 -9.85 1.10
N PRO A 207 -6.32 -10.25 -0.18
CA PRO A 207 -6.68 -11.59 -0.60
C PRO A 207 -5.52 -12.60 -0.45
N LEU A 208 -4.46 -12.23 0.26
CA LEU A 208 -3.30 -13.08 0.49
C LEU A 208 -3.62 -14.14 1.54
N THR A 209 -3.28 -15.37 1.22
CA THR A 209 -3.32 -16.48 2.19
C THR A 209 -2.04 -16.54 3.02
N SER A 210 -2.11 -17.22 4.16
CA SER A 210 -0.90 -17.49 4.95
C SER A 210 0.15 -18.21 4.10
N GLY A 211 1.38 -17.69 4.09
CA GLY A 211 2.48 -18.25 3.30
C GLY A 211 2.61 -17.68 1.87
N GLU A 212 1.75 -16.75 1.45
CA GLU A 212 2.00 -16.01 0.20
C GLU A 212 2.94 -14.84 0.45
N LEU A 213 3.99 -14.74 -0.38
CA LEU A 213 5.01 -13.69 -0.33
C LEU A 213 4.85 -12.73 -1.49
N ILE A 214 4.75 -11.43 -1.22
CA ILE A 214 4.84 -10.40 -2.27
C ILE A 214 6.27 -10.37 -2.79
N VAL A 215 6.44 -10.53 -4.10
CA VAL A 215 7.77 -10.55 -4.76
C VAL A 215 8.03 -9.34 -5.64
N ALA A 216 6.99 -8.73 -6.21
CA ALA A 216 7.14 -7.53 -7.03
C ALA A 216 5.81 -6.76 -7.15
N VAL A 217 5.91 -5.51 -7.62
CA VAL A 217 4.82 -4.71 -8.16
C VAL A 217 5.14 -4.37 -9.60
N GLU A 218 4.17 -4.46 -10.49
CA GLU A 218 4.32 -4.11 -11.89
C GLU A 218 3.27 -3.06 -12.29
N ILE A 219 3.70 -2.01 -12.95
CA ILE A 219 2.86 -0.90 -13.40
C ILE A 219 2.98 -0.82 -14.92
N PRO A 220 1.88 -0.93 -15.69
CA PRO A 220 1.90 -0.71 -17.12
C PRO A 220 2.20 0.76 -17.43
N THR A 221 3.08 1.01 -18.39
CA THR A 221 3.39 2.38 -18.80
C THR A 221 2.34 2.92 -19.76
N SER A 222 2.04 4.21 -19.63
CA SER A 222 1.12 4.95 -20.48
C SER A 222 1.56 6.40 -20.64
N ALA A 223 1.02 7.12 -21.61
CA ALA A 223 1.25 8.55 -21.74
C ALA A 223 0.73 9.32 -20.50
N ALA A 224 -0.42 8.90 -19.96
CA ALA A 224 -0.97 9.48 -18.75
C ALA A 224 -0.05 9.26 -17.53
N LEU A 225 0.64 8.09 -17.41
CA LEU A 225 1.61 7.84 -16.34
C LEU A 225 2.84 8.75 -16.47
N ARG A 226 3.28 9.04 -17.68
CA ARG A 226 4.40 9.96 -17.94
C ARG A 226 4.06 11.42 -17.63
N ARG A 227 2.81 11.80 -17.81
CA ARG A 227 2.27 13.13 -17.45
C ARG A 227 1.40 13.03 -16.22
N SER A 228 2.02 12.73 -15.09
CA SER A 228 1.32 12.44 -13.85
C SER A 228 1.85 13.27 -12.68
N HIS A 229 1.07 13.34 -11.62
CA HIS A 229 1.41 14.07 -10.40
C HIS A 229 0.75 13.44 -9.18
N TYR A 230 1.38 13.59 -8.01
CA TYR A 230 0.82 13.21 -6.72
C TYR A 230 0.70 14.42 -5.80
N LEU A 231 -0.53 14.75 -5.46
CA LEU A 231 -0.86 15.79 -4.49
C LEU A 231 -1.22 15.16 -3.14
N LYS A 232 -0.67 15.72 -2.06
CA LYS A 232 -0.99 15.30 -0.68
C LYS A 232 -1.31 16.53 0.18
N VAL A 233 -2.52 16.56 0.72
CA VAL A 233 -2.95 17.57 1.70
C VAL A 233 -2.72 17.02 3.10
N ARG A 234 -2.03 17.76 3.94
CA ARG A 234 -1.66 17.39 5.31
C ARG A 234 -1.38 18.66 6.15
N ASP A 235 -1.41 18.52 7.46
CA ASP A 235 -1.28 19.67 8.37
C ASP A 235 0.17 20.15 8.54
N ARG A 236 1.16 19.35 8.14
CA ARG A 236 2.59 19.71 8.17
C ARG A 236 3.36 19.12 6.99
N GLU A 237 4.53 19.70 6.68
CA GLU A 237 5.33 19.37 5.50
C GLU A 237 5.88 17.95 5.46
N SER A 238 6.15 17.33 6.59
CA SER A 238 6.77 16.01 6.65
C SER A 238 6.21 15.15 7.77
N TYR A 239 6.31 13.83 7.62
CA TYR A 239 5.95 12.85 8.63
C TYR A 239 4.51 12.98 9.11
N GLU A 240 3.60 13.11 8.15
CA GLU A 240 2.16 13.21 8.36
C GLU A 240 1.42 12.34 7.34
N PHE A 241 0.34 11.69 7.77
CA PHE A 241 -0.57 11.01 6.85
C PHE A 241 -1.46 12.02 6.13
N ALA A 242 -1.98 11.65 4.97
CA ALA A 242 -2.84 12.53 4.21
C ALA A 242 -4.19 12.72 4.93
N ALA A 243 -4.64 13.97 5.06
CA ALA A 243 -6.05 14.28 5.25
C ALA A 243 -6.82 13.94 3.97
N ALA A 244 -6.22 14.26 2.81
CA ALA A 244 -6.64 13.80 1.48
C ALA A 244 -5.44 13.78 0.55
N SER A 245 -5.44 12.90 -0.44
CA SER A 245 -4.43 12.87 -1.50
C SER A 245 -5.02 12.44 -2.83
N ALA A 246 -4.33 12.78 -3.91
CA ALA A 246 -4.71 12.37 -5.26
C ALA A 246 -3.48 12.00 -6.09
N ALA A 247 -3.55 10.86 -6.77
CA ALA A 247 -2.68 10.52 -7.89
C ALA A 247 -3.44 10.80 -9.17
N VAL A 248 -2.86 11.62 -10.05
CA VAL A 248 -3.49 12.01 -11.31
C VAL A 248 -2.53 11.80 -12.46
N GLY A 249 -3.04 11.28 -13.57
CA GLY A 249 -2.34 11.23 -14.85
C GLY A 249 -3.24 11.74 -15.96
N LEU A 250 -2.66 12.41 -16.97
CA LEU A 250 -3.40 13.05 -18.05
C LEU A 250 -2.73 12.83 -19.38
N GLU A 251 -3.49 12.37 -20.36
CA GLU A 251 -3.14 12.39 -21.77
C GLU A 251 -4.15 13.28 -22.53
N LEU A 252 -3.63 14.17 -23.37
CA LEU A 252 -4.42 15.03 -24.23
C LEU A 252 -4.37 14.55 -25.67
N GLU A 253 -5.40 14.86 -26.46
CA GLU A 253 -5.40 14.68 -27.89
C GLU A 253 -4.35 15.58 -28.55
N ALA A 254 -4.15 15.43 -29.86
CA ALA A 254 -3.17 16.20 -30.64
C ALA A 254 -3.43 17.72 -30.62
N ASP A 255 -4.64 18.15 -30.30
CA ASP A 255 -5.01 19.56 -30.13
C ASP A 255 -4.43 20.18 -28.84
N GLY A 256 -3.86 19.35 -27.96
CA GLY A 256 -3.28 19.76 -26.67
C GLY A 256 -4.30 20.22 -25.63
N ARG A 257 -5.60 20.03 -25.85
CA ARG A 257 -6.69 20.55 -25.02
C ARG A 257 -7.77 19.51 -24.68
N THR A 258 -8.10 18.62 -25.61
CA THR A 258 -9.11 17.58 -25.39
C THR A 258 -8.52 16.42 -24.58
N VAL A 259 -9.18 16.01 -23.51
CA VAL A 259 -8.76 14.89 -22.66
C VAL A 259 -8.95 13.57 -23.40
N ARG A 260 -7.85 12.86 -23.65
CA ARG A 260 -7.84 11.54 -24.27
C ARG A 260 -7.92 10.43 -23.24
N ASP A 261 -7.09 10.49 -22.21
CA ASP A 261 -7.09 9.59 -21.05
C ASP A 261 -6.79 10.38 -19.79
N VAL A 262 -7.50 10.06 -18.72
CA VAL A 262 -7.27 10.62 -17.39
C VAL A 262 -7.38 9.52 -16.35
N ARG A 263 -6.45 9.51 -15.42
CA ARG A 263 -6.35 8.54 -14.35
C ARG A 263 -6.38 9.27 -13.02
N ILE A 264 -7.32 8.90 -12.13
CA ILE A 264 -7.51 9.58 -10.84
C ILE A 264 -7.74 8.55 -9.76
N ALA A 265 -6.87 8.54 -8.75
CA ALA A 265 -7.12 7.81 -7.51
C ALA A 265 -6.94 8.72 -6.30
N LEU A 266 -7.75 8.48 -5.28
CA LEU A 266 -7.81 9.27 -4.05
C LEU A 266 -7.32 8.45 -2.87
N GLY A 267 -6.67 9.12 -1.90
CA GLY A 267 -6.17 8.54 -0.66
C GLY A 267 -6.52 9.38 0.56
N GLY A 268 -6.37 8.81 1.76
CA GLY A 268 -6.68 9.46 3.03
C GLY A 268 -8.17 9.57 3.37
N ILE A 269 -9.05 9.37 2.40
CA ILE A 269 -10.51 9.56 2.53
C ILE A 269 -11.32 8.27 2.43
N ALA A 270 -10.71 7.14 2.16
CA ALA A 270 -11.38 5.88 1.93
C ALA A 270 -10.72 4.72 2.71
N THR A 271 -11.45 3.63 2.86
CA THR A 271 -10.96 2.41 3.55
C THR A 271 -9.93 1.64 2.73
N LYS A 272 -9.86 1.90 1.43
CA LYS A 272 -8.79 1.46 0.50
C LYS A 272 -8.42 2.61 -0.44
N PRO A 273 -7.28 2.56 -1.16
CA PRO A 273 -7.02 3.51 -2.24
C PRO A 273 -8.19 3.51 -3.23
N TRP A 274 -8.71 4.69 -3.57
CA TRP A 274 -10.00 4.83 -4.24
C TRP A 274 -9.86 5.32 -5.67
N ARG A 275 -10.14 4.47 -6.67
CA ARG A 275 -10.17 4.88 -8.07
C ARG A 275 -11.43 5.67 -8.39
N ALA A 276 -11.30 6.87 -8.93
CA ALA A 276 -12.41 7.77 -9.27
C ALA A 276 -12.94 7.55 -10.71
N ARG A 277 -13.29 6.30 -11.07
CA ARG A 277 -13.65 5.90 -12.45
C ARG A 277 -14.81 6.72 -13.05
N ALA A 278 -15.80 7.11 -12.23
CA ALA A 278 -16.91 7.93 -12.70
C ALA A 278 -16.45 9.34 -13.10
N VAL A 279 -15.48 9.91 -12.38
CA VAL A 279 -14.89 11.22 -12.70
C VAL A 279 -14.04 11.10 -13.97
N GLU A 280 -13.23 10.05 -14.09
CA GLU A 280 -12.44 9.77 -15.29
C GLU A 280 -13.33 9.70 -16.54
N ALA A 281 -14.40 8.91 -16.48
CA ALA A 281 -15.36 8.77 -17.57
C ALA A 281 -16.05 10.09 -17.94
N ALA A 282 -16.32 10.95 -16.97
CA ALA A 282 -16.95 12.26 -17.21
C ALA A 282 -16.00 13.29 -17.84
N LEU A 283 -14.67 13.11 -17.70
CA LEU A 283 -13.66 14.04 -18.20
C LEU A 283 -13.15 13.68 -19.60
N VAL A 284 -13.16 12.40 -19.99
CA VAL A 284 -12.72 11.98 -21.34
C VAL A 284 -13.57 12.67 -22.40
N GLY A 285 -12.91 13.21 -23.44
CA GLY A 285 -13.52 14.00 -24.52
C GLY A 285 -13.88 15.45 -24.16
N ARG A 286 -13.65 15.87 -22.91
CA ARG A 286 -13.82 17.27 -22.49
C ARG A 286 -12.60 18.10 -22.84
N THR A 287 -12.84 19.38 -23.11
CA THR A 287 -11.76 20.36 -23.23
C THR A 287 -11.25 20.72 -21.83
N PHE A 288 -9.94 20.65 -21.66
CA PHE A 288 -9.26 21.10 -20.48
C PHE A 288 -8.91 22.59 -20.64
N ASP A 289 -9.60 23.43 -19.93
CA ASP A 289 -9.51 24.90 -19.93
C ASP A 289 -9.18 25.50 -18.54
#